data_9f4ec8b73648c46e846710a0d31c885f
#
_entry.id   9f4ec8b73648c46e846710a0d31c885f
#
_cell.length_a   1.000
_cell.length_b   1.000
_cell.length_c   1.000
_cell.angle_alpha   90.00
_cell.angle_beta   90.00
_cell.angle_gamma   90.00
#
_symmetry.space_group_name_H-M   'P 1'
#
loop_
_entity.id
_entity.type
_entity.pdbx_description
1 polymer ?
#
loop_
_entity_poly.entity_id
_entity_poly.type
_entity_poly.pdbx_seq_one_letter_code
_entity_poly.pdbx_strand_id
1 'polypeptide(L)'
;MRQRDLNVTPPYPYVQAVTEEGRDSGSVQFRGLVDQGVLRRDPLGSGGYLGGGGFTREWDPCSSTPFLRSEFVDQVIAYDDVQSLGLKSALAKERKLIGVNMFDLHGDTDQWDLVDSVRLSLGL
;
A
#
# COMPACT_ATOMS: atom_id res chain seq x y z
N MET A 1 5.06 0.57 -15.45
CA MET A 1 4.44 -0.57 -16.17
C MET A 1 3.14 -0.93 -15.47
N ARG A 2 2.02 -0.88 -16.20
CA ARG A 2 0.73 -1.29 -15.65
C ARG A 2 0.67 -2.81 -15.61
N GLN A 3 0.56 -3.38 -14.43
CA GLN A 3 0.26 -4.80 -14.30
C GLN A 3 -1.25 -4.96 -14.10
N ARG A 4 -1.86 -5.73 -14.95
CA ARG A 4 -3.27 -6.08 -14.86
C ARG A 4 -3.40 -7.55 -14.49
N ASP A 5 -4.13 -7.82 -13.44
CA ASP A 5 -4.55 -9.16 -13.11
C ASP A 5 -5.92 -9.40 -13.74
N LEU A 6 -5.93 -10.03 -14.91
CA LEU A 6 -7.15 -10.32 -15.65
C LEU A 6 -7.70 -11.73 -15.38
N ASN A 7 -7.02 -12.52 -14.55
CA ASN A 7 -7.40 -13.89 -14.23
C ASN A 7 -8.30 -13.96 -12.99
N VAL A 8 -9.28 -13.06 -12.91
CA VAL A 8 -10.19 -12.97 -11.76
C VAL A 8 -11.59 -13.37 -12.19
N THR A 9 -12.20 -14.27 -11.42
CA THR A 9 -13.56 -14.73 -11.64
C THR A 9 -14.50 -14.17 -10.57
N PRO A 10 -15.83 -14.03 -10.87
CA PRO A 10 -16.78 -13.59 -9.86
C PRO A 10 -16.86 -14.56 -8.66
N PRO A 11 -17.17 -14.08 -7.44
CA PRO A 11 -17.38 -12.66 -7.12
C PRO A 11 -16.06 -11.88 -7.13
N TYR A 12 -16.08 -10.69 -7.73
CA TYR A 12 -14.88 -9.86 -7.81
C TYR A 12 -14.53 -9.25 -6.44
N PRO A 13 -13.24 -9.23 -6.04
CA PRO A 13 -12.83 -8.64 -4.78
C PRO A 13 -13.26 -7.18 -4.66
N TYR A 14 -13.84 -6.86 -3.51
CA TYR A 14 -14.18 -5.52 -3.09
C TYR A 14 -13.59 -5.30 -1.71
N VAL A 15 -12.77 -4.26 -1.54
CA VAL A 15 -12.06 -4.04 -0.28
C VAL A 15 -13.03 -3.57 0.81
N GLN A 16 -12.98 -4.27 1.93
CA GLN A 16 -13.77 -3.93 3.11
C GLN A 16 -12.93 -3.05 4.04
N ALA A 17 -13.48 -1.89 4.40
CA ALA A 17 -12.86 -0.93 5.31
C ALA A 17 -13.65 -0.88 6.61
N VAL A 18 -13.69 -2.01 7.32
CA VAL A 18 -14.55 -2.21 8.49
C VAL A 18 -13.71 -2.17 9.77
N THR A 19 -14.18 -1.43 10.77
CA THR A 19 -13.55 -1.41 12.10
C THR A 19 -13.80 -2.72 12.84
N GLU A 20 -13.09 -2.95 13.97
CA GLU A 20 -13.31 -4.11 14.84
C GLU A 20 -14.76 -4.19 15.35
N GLU A 21 -15.44 -3.04 15.50
CA GLU A 21 -16.86 -3.01 15.88
C GLU A 21 -17.81 -3.22 14.69
N GLY A 22 -17.28 -3.50 13.49
CA GLY A 22 -18.10 -3.76 12.32
C GLY A 22 -18.62 -2.52 11.60
N ARG A 23 -18.05 -1.34 11.87
CA ARG A 23 -18.44 -0.09 11.20
C ARG A 23 -17.56 0.16 9.99
N ASP A 24 -18.16 0.66 8.91
CA ASP A 24 -17.40 1.14 7.76
C ASP A 24 -16.67 2.44 8.15
N SER A 25 -15.33 2.39 8.20
CA SER A 25 -14.51 3.53 8.56
C SER A 25 -14.07 4.35 7.35
N GLY A 26 -14.24 3.82 6.15
CA GLY A 26 -13.67 4.40 4.93
C GLY A 26 -12.14 4.31 4.86
N SER A 27 -11.50 3.65 5.82
CA SER A 27 -10.05 3.50 5.91
C SER A 27 -9.67 2.04 6.08
N VAL A 28 -8.55 1.64 5.48
CA VAL A 28 -8.01 0.28 5.58
C VAL A 28 -6.50 0.37 5.73
N GLN A 29 -5.94 -0.48 6.59
CA GLN A 29 -4.50 -0.57 6.77
C GLN A 29 -3.85 -1.29 5.58
N PHE A 30 -2.57 -1.01 5.34
CA PHE A 30 -1.79 -1.70 4.30
C PHE A 30 -1.86 -3.22 4.45
N ARG A 31 -1.70 -3.72 5.67
CA ARG A 31 -1.87 -5.15 5.99
C ARG A 31 -3.24 -5.67 5.51
N GLY A 32 -4.28 -4.90 5.70
CA GLY A 32 -5.64 -5.27 5.26
C GLY A 32 -5.76 -5.39 3.74
N LEU A 33 -5.07 -4.53 2.99
CA LEU A 33 -5.03 -4.64 1.52
C LEU A 33 -4.33 -5.92 1.07
N VAL A 34 -3.25 -6.29 1.73
CA VAL A 34 -2.52 -7.55 1.46
C VAL A 34 -3.38 -8.75 1.83
N ASP A 35 -4.00 -8.73 3.01
CA ASP A 35 -4.83 -9.84 3.49
C ASP A 35 -6.07 -10.06 2.63
N GLN A 36 -6.63 -8.99 2.06
CA GLN A 36 -7.79 -9.08 1.16
C GLN A 36 -7.39 -9.41 -0.28
N GLY A 37 -6.10 -9.59 -0.57
CA GLY A 37 -5.61 -10.05 -1.85
C GLY A 37 -5.58 -9.00 -2.97
N VAL A 38 -5.76 -7.72 -2.64
CA VAL A 38 -5.72 -6.62 -3.63
C VAL A 38 -4.33 -6.02 -3.77
N LEU A 39 -3.43 -6.33 -2.84
CA LEU A 39 -2.00 -6.10 -2.95
C LEU A 39 -1.27 -7.43 -2.76
N ARG A 40 -0.23 -7.64 -3.55
CA ARG A 40 0.64 -8.81 -3.43
C ARG A 40 2.09 -8.41 -3.61
N ARG A 41 2.97 -9.12 -2.93
CA ARG A 41 4.41 -8.91 -3.05
C ARG A 41 4.85 -9.21 -4.48
N ASP A 42 5.77 -8.41 -5.02
CA ASP A 42 6.32 -8.65 -6.35
C ASP A 42 7.07 -10.00 -6.35
N PRO A 43 6.63 -10.98 -7.17
CA PRO A 43 7.28 -12.30 -7.21
C PRO A 43 8.70 -12.25 -7.77
N LEU A 44 9.09 -11.15 -8.43
CA LEU A 44 10.44 -10.96 -8.97
C LEU A 44 11.42 -10.42 -7.92
N GLY A 45 10.97 -10.20 -6.68
CA GLY A 45 11.85 -9.86 -5.57
C GLY A 45 12.29 -8.40 -5.53
N SER A 46 11.57 -7.48 -6.17
CA SER A 46 11.90 -6.05 -6.14
C SER A 46 11.74 -5.40 -4.76
N GLY A 47 11.07 -6.09 -3.82
CA GLY A 47 10.67 -5.53 -2.53
C GLY A 47 9.41 -4.67 -2.59
N GLY A 48 8.85 -4.46 -3.79
CA GLY A 48 7.62 -3.71 -3.99
C GLY A 48 6.37 -4.57 -3.91
N TYR A 49 5.23 -3.91 -4.04
CA TYR A 49 3.91 -4.54 -4.06
C TYR A 49 3.18 -4.20 -5.34
N LEU A 50 2.44 -5.17 -5.84
CA LEU A 50 1.67 -5.09 -7.08
C LEU A 50 0.18 -5.23 -6.77
N GLY A 51 -0.66 -4.77 -7.69
CA GLY A 51 -2.10 -5.00 -7.60
C GLY A 51 -2.45 -6.48 -7.78
N GLY A 52 -3.48 -6.93 -7.10
CA GLY A 52 -4.04 -8.27 -7.23
C GLY A 52 -5.56 -8.22 -7.20
N GLY A 53 -6.20 -9.36 -7.45
CA GLY A 53 -7.66 -9.45 -7.37
C GLY A 53 -8.40 -8.55 -8.35
N GLY A 54 -7.82 -8.25 -9.51
CA GLY A 54 -8.41 -7.32 -10.49
C GLY A 54 -8.07 -5.86 -10.25
N PHE A 55 -7.33 -5.55 -9.18
CA PHE A 55 -6.83 -4.20 -8.91
C PHE A 55 -5.50 -3.98 -9.61
N THR A 56 -5.32 -2.80 -10.18
CA THR A 56 -4.07 -2.34 -10.80
C THR A 56 -3.47 -1.25 -9.91
N ARG A 57 -2.17 -1.38 -9.61
CA ARG A 57 -1.43 -0.32 -8.93
C ARG A 57 -1.07 0.76 -9.92
N GLU A 58 -1.46 1.98 -9.62
CA GLU A 58 -1.09 3.18 -10.38
C GLU A 58 -0.34 4.14 -9.45
N TRP A 59 0.38 5.08 -10.03
CA TRP A 59 1.19 6.05 -9.29
C TRP A 59 0.77 7.46 -9.66
N ASP A 60 0.51 8.28 -8.64
CA ASP A 60 0.29 9.71 -8.84
C ASP A 60 1.60 10.46 -8.65
N PRO A 61 2.21 10.99 -9.73
CA PRO A 61 3.49 11.69 -9.61
C PRO A 61 3.39 13.02 -8.87
N CYS A 62 2.23 13.61 -8.81
CA CYS A 62 2.02 14.89 -8.13
C CYS A 62 2.13 14.74 -6.62
N SER A 63 1.50 13.73 -6.06
CA SER A 63 1.52 13.46 -4.62
C SER A 63 2.58 12.43 -4.21
N SER A 64 3.22 11.76 -5.18
CA SER A 64 4.12 10.61 -4.95
C SER A 64 3.44 9.53 -4.12
N THR A 65 2.22 9.19 -4.52
CA THR A 65 1.37 8.25 -3.79
C THR A 65 0.82 7.19 -4.73
N PRO A 66 0.85 5.90 -4.34
CA PRO A 66 0.20 4.86 -5.11
C PRO A 66 -1.31 4.87 -4.87
N PHE A 67 -2.05 4.37 -5.85
CA PHE A 67 -3.45 4.07 -5.69
C PHE A 67 -3.81 2.80 -6.45
N LEU A 68 -4.83 2.11 -5.97
CA LEU A 68 -5.36 0.92 -6.59
C LEU A 68 -6.68 1.24 -7.27
N ARG A 69 -6.84 0.75 -8.48
CA ARG A 69 -8.09 0.85 -9.24
C ARG A 69 -8.50 -0.54 -9.69
N SER A 70 -9.76 -0.91 -9.45
CA SER A 70 -10.29 -2.17 -9.92
C SER A 70 -10.75 -2.08 -11.37
N GLU A 71 -10.52 -3.17 -12.13
CA GLU A 71 -11.11 -3.34 -13.46
C GLU A 71 -12.54 -3.90 -13.40
N PHE A 72 -12.97 -4.43 -12.24
CA PHE A 72 -14.21 -5.18 -12.12
C PHE A 72 -15.23 -4.57 -11.17
N VAL A 73 -14.77 -3.82 -10.15
CA VAL A 73 -15.64 -3.16 -9.21
C VAL A 73 -15.36 -1.65 -9.18
N ASP A 74 -16.33 -0.86 -8.77
CA ASP A 74 -16.22 0.60 -8.75
C ASP A 74 -15.55 1.03 -7.43
N GLN A 75 -14.22 0.85 -7.37
CA GLN A 75 -13.46 1.18 -6.18
C GLN A 75 -12.07 1.69 -6.54
N VAL A 76 -11.66 2.80 -5.91
CA VAL A 76 -10.31 3.37 -5.98
C VAL A 76 -9.81 3.56 -4.56
N ILE A 77 -8.57 3.15 -4.30
CA ILE A 77 -7.98 3.19 -2.97
C ILE A 77 -6.63 3.89 -3.04
N ALA A 78 -6.51 5.04 -2.38
CA ALA A 78 -5.22 5.71 -2.19
C ALA A 78 -4.58 5.18 -0.90
N TYR A 79 -3.27 4.90 -0.94
CA TYR A 79 -2.56 4.31 0.19
C TYR A 79 -1.08 4.70 0.15
N ASP A 80 -0.34 4.35 1.19
CA ASP A 80 1.11 4.41 1.18
C ASP A 80 1.69 3.00 1.14
N ASP A 81 2.82 2.85 0.45
CA ASP A 81 3.56 1.59 0.38
C ASP A 81 5.05 1.81 0.63
N VAL A 82 5.86 0.78 0.40
CA VAL A 82 7.31 0.86 0.62
C VAL A 82 7.96 1.98 -0.22
N GLN A 83 7.47 2.21 -1.43
CA GLN A 83 8.01 3.25 -2.30
C GLN A 83 7.65 4.65 -1.81
N SER A 84 6.39 4.92 -1.54
CA SER A 84 5.94 6.24 -1.11
C SER A 84 6.48 6.61 0.28
N LEU A 85 6.50 5.66 1.22
CA LEU A 85 7.07 5.89 2.54
C LEU A 85 8.58 6.10 2.50
N GLY A 86 9.28 5.38 1.62
CA GLY A 86 10.70 5.60 1.38
C GLY A 86 10.99 7.01 0.89
N LEU A 87 10.20 7.50 -0.07
CA LEU A 87 10.34 8.87 -0.59
C LEU A 87 10.05 9.92 0.48
N LYS A 88 9.01 9.74 1.28
CA LYS A 88 8.67 10.65 2.39
C LYS A 88 9.78 10.69 3.44
N SER A 89 10.34 9.53 3.78
CA SER A 89 11.42 9.42 4.76
C SER A 89 12.71 10.04 4.24
N ALA A 90 13.03 9.83 2.96
CA ALA A 90 14.19 10.48 2.33
C ALA A 90 14.05 12.00 2.32
N LEU A 91 12.84 12.53 2.11
CA LEU A 91 12.56 13.96 2.19
C LEU A 91 12.78 14.47 3.61
N ALA A 92 12.32 13.75 4.63
CA ALA A 92 12.54 14.12 6.03
C ALA A 92 14.04 14.21 6.36
N LYS A 93 14.83 13.24 5.88
CA LYS A 93 16.28 13.24 6.05
C LYS A 93 16.93 14.43 5.33
N GLU A 94 16.57 14.66 4.08
CA GLU A 94 17.09 15.78 3.28
C GLU A 94 16.81 17.13 3.93
N ARG A 95 15.62 17.30 4.48
CA ARG A 95 15.19 18.53 5.15
C ARG A 95 15.64 18.62 6.59
N LYS A 96 16.43 17.64 7.07
CA LYS A 96 17.01 17.61 8.43
C LYS A 96 15.95 17.69 9.52
N LEU A 97 14.82 17.03 9.30
CA LEU A 97 13.79 16.88 10.33
C LEU A 97 14.31 15.94 11.42
N ILE A 98 13.82 16.12 12.65
CA ILE A 98 14.25 15.32 13.81
C ILE A 98 13.96 13.83 13.59
N GLY A 99 12.87 13.51 12.92
CA GLY A 99 12.50 12.14 12.62
C GLY A 99 11.14 12.07 11.95
N VAL A 100 10.59 10.88 11.91
CA VAL A 100 9.26 10.60 11.38
C VAL A 100 8.44 9.85 12.42
N ASN A 101 7.13 10.00 12.34
CA ASN A 101 6.18 9.29 13.17
C ASN A 101 5.41 8.29 12.31
N MET A 102 5.22 7.09 12.80
CA MET A 102 4.42 6.07 12.12
C MET A 102 3.14 5.80 12.91
N PHE A 103 2.02 6.06 12.31
CA PHE A 103 0.71 5.70 12.82
C PHE A 103 0.02 4.77 11.80
N ASP A 104 -0.07 3.48 12.05
CA ASP A 104 0.50 2.79 13.22
C ASP A 104 1.28 1.54 12.77
N LEU A 105 2.06 0.95 13.66
CA LEU A 105 2.87 -0.23 13.36
C LEU A 105 2.01 -1.47 13.09
N HIS A 106 0.81 -1.52 13.64
CA HIS A 106 -0.13 -2.62 13.43
C HIS A 106 -0.58 -2.74 11.96
N GLY A 107 -0.50 -1.66 11.20
CA GLY A 107 -0.84 -1.65 9.78
C GLY A 107 0.24 -2.19 8.86
N ASP A 108 1.44 -2.50 9.39
CA ASP A 108 2.53 -3.08 8.61
C ASP A 108 2.34 -4.58 8.42
N THR A 109 3.12 -5.16 7.51
CA THR A 109 3.17 -6.61 7.29
C THR A 109 3.94 -7.31 8.42
N ASP A 110 3.82 -8.63 8.49
CA ASP A 110 4.56 -9.42 9.48
C ASP A 110 6.08 -9.40 9.24
N GLN A 111 6.54 -9.03 8.05
CA GLN A 111 7.95 -8.87 7.73
C GLN A 111 8.47 -7.45 7.94
N TRP A 112 7.65 -6.53 8.45
CA TRP A 112 8.04 -5.14 8.71
C TRP A 112 8.46 -4.36 7.46
N ASP A 113 7.78 -4.60 6.32
CA ASP A 113 8.14 -4.00 5.04
C ASP A 113 8.10 -2.47 5.06
N LEU A 114 7.07 -1.91 5.69
CA LEU A 114 6.92 -0.45 5.75
C LEU A 114 7.92 0.17 6.71
N VAL A 115 8.09 -0.42 7.89
CA VAL A 115 9.07 0.04 8.89
C VAL A 115 10.48 -0.01 8.31
N ASP A 116 10.84 -1.10 7.64
CA ASP A 116 12.16 -1.25 7.03
C ASP A 116 12.40 -0.21 5.94
N SER A 117 11.39 0.08 5.12
CA SER A 117 11.48 1.13 4.10
C SER A 117 11.79 2.49 4.72
N VAL A 118 11.09 2.84 5.80
CA VAL A 118 11.31 4.09 6.53
C VAL A 118 12.71 4.13 7.13
N ARG A 119 13.12 3.07 7.83
CA ARG A 119 14.45 2.98 8.44
C ARG A 119 15.57 3.16 7.43
N LEU A 120 15.52 2.40 6.35
CA LEU A 120 16.55 2.43 5.31
C LEU A 120 16.64 3.81 4.66
N SER A 121 15.51 4.42 4.39
CA SER A 121 15.45 5.76 3.76
C SER A 121 15.91 6.87 4.70
N LEU A 122 15.83 6.67 6.01
CA LEU A 122 16.40 7.56 7.02
C LEU A 122 17.89 7.31 7.25
N GLY A 123 18.46 6.25 6.70
CA GLY A 123 19.85 5.89 6.89
C GLY A 123 20.14 5.13 8.18
N LEU A 124 19.14 4.48 8.73
CA LEU A 124 19.25 3.73 10.00
C LEU A 124 19.44 2.23 9.78
#